data_c685ca712b2fff6012068aec6a064747
#
_entry.id   c685ca712b2fff6012068aec6a064747
#
_cell.length_a   1.000
_cell.length_b   1.000
_cell.length_c   1.000
_cell.angle_alpha   90.00
_cell.angle_beta   90.00
_cell.angle_gamma   90.00
#
_symmetry.space_group_name_H-M   'P 1'
#
loop_
_entity.id
_entity.type
_entity.pdbx_description
1 polymer ?
#
loop_
_entity_poly.entity_id
_entity_poly.type
_entity_poly.pdbx_seq_one_letter_code
_entity_poly.pdbx_strand_id
1 'polypeptide(L)'
;MFLKTFARFAVGAVAAAVLAFAPNAATAQGGNPITIGFAMSLTGPLAANGKQALLGMQIWEEEVNAKGGLLGRPVKLVYYDDQTNPSTIPGIYTKLLDVDKVDLVIGPYATNMAAPAMPVIMQKGKVFIILFGLAVNTEFKYPKFFAMIPSGPDPKPSFTLGFFDTAAAQNPKPQTVALVAADAEFANNACEGARTNAAKHGFKVVYDRRYPPATTDFAPIVRAIQAANPDIVAICSYPLDSVGMVRAVNELNYKPKMIGGAMVGLQATVFKNQLGPLLNGWVNYETWVPAKNMTFEGTEAFFAKYQSRAQAAGVDPLGYYLGGWGHAYISVLGDAIKATNSLDDNKLADYIGKTEFKTIHGNIKFGAGGEWAKSGMLQVQYHGIKQGAGIETWRGMDYQTVLTPNEYKTGTVIYPFEKAK
;
A
#
# COMPACT_ATOMS: atom_id res chain seq x y z
N MET A 1 66.25 36.76 -65.30
CA MET A 1 66.51 38.18 -65.06
C MET A 1 65.38 38.71 -64.22
N PHE A 2 65.66 39.15 -63.01
CA PHE A 2 64.94 40.01 -62.12
C PHE A 2 63.52 39.55 -61.63
N LEU A 3 63.01 39.80 -60.46
CA LEU A 3 63.57 40.44 -59.21
C LEU A 3 62.67 39.90 -58.02
N LYS A 4 63.32 39.81 -56.90
CA LYS A 4 62.65 39.43 -55.60
C LYS A 4 61.76 40.56 -55.09
N THR A 5 60.61 40.25 -54.54
CA THR A 5 59.99 41.15 -53.56
C THR A 5 59.34 40.34 -52.44
N PHE A 6 59.81 40.64 -51.22
CA PHE A 6 59.33 40.04 -49.96
C PHE A 6 58.02 40.70 -49.54
N ALA A 7 57.08 39.90 -49.23
CA ALA A 7 55.86 40.37 -48.45
C ALA A 7 55.79 39.60 -47.13
N ARG A 8 55.92 40.32 -46.02
CA ARG A 8 55.80 39.82 -44.64
C ARG A 8 54.32 39.63 -44.35
N PHE A 9 53.91 38.40 -43.98
CA PHE A 9 52.58 38.16 -43.38
C PHE A 9 52.76 38.09 -41.88
N ALA A 10 52.02 38.93 -41.15
CA ALA A 10 51.85 38.93 -39.72
C ALA A 10 50.92 37.78 -39.34
N VAL A 11 51.39 36.88 -38.52
CA VAL A 11 50.55 35.79 -37.93
C VAL A 11 49.90 36.33 -36.68
N GLY A 12 48.60 36.60 -36.79
CA GLY A 12 47.73 36.91 -35.65
C GLY A 12 47.35 35.58 -34.92
N ALA A 13 47.84 35.40 -33.70
CA ALA A 13 47.43 34.29 -32.84
C ALA A 13 46.03 34.53 -32.28
N VAL A 14 45.05 33.79 -32.78
CA VAL A 14 43.74 33.68 -32.17
C VAL A 14 43.79 32.61 -31.07
N ALA A 15 43.79 33.04 -29.80
CA ALA A 15 43.67 32.16 -28.66
C ALA A 15 42.22 31.70 -28.53
N ALA A 16 41.89 30.51 -28.99
CA ALA A 16 40.61 29.83 -28.72
C ALA A 16 40.60 29.35 -27.29
N ALA A 17 39.80 30.02 -26.43
CA ALA A 17 39.51 29.53 -25.07
C ALA A 17 38.57 28.32 -25.19
N VAL A 18 39.13 27.11 -25.06
CA VAL A 18 38.37 25.86 -24.90
C VAL A 18 37.87 25.83 -23.46
N LEU A 19 36.60 26.20 -23.25
CA LEU A 19 35.88 25.90 -22.02
C LEU A 19 35.71 24.38 -21.95
N ALA A 20 36.61 23.73 -21.21
CA ALA A 20 36.47 22.32 -20.83
C ALA A 20 35.24 22.22 -19.90
N PHE A 21 34.14 21.75 -20.45
CA PHE A 21 33.05 21.17 -19.60
C PHE A 21 33.65 19.90 -19.00
N ALA A 22 34.13 20.01 -17.77
CA ALA A 22 34.41 18.84 -16.96
C ALA A 22 33.08 18.15 -16.71
N PRO A 23 32.89 16.86 -17.06
CA PRO A 23 31.73 16.13 -16.59
C PRO A 23 31.77 16.18 -15.07
N ASN A 24 30.65 16.61 -14.43
CA ASN A 24 30.48 16.44 -13.01
C ASN A 24 30.73 14.95 -12.72
N ALA A 25 31.91 14.62 -12.26
CA ALA A 25 32.17 13.32 -11.68
C ALA A 25 31.21 13.21 -10.50
N ALA A 26 30.25 12.30 -10.61
CA ALA A 26 29.43 11.90 -9.47
C ALA A 26 30.41 11.63 -8.33
N THR A 27 30.35 12.43 -7.26
CA THR A 27 31.18 12.27 -6.09
C THR A 27 31.02 10.82 -5.64
N ALA A 28 32.12 10.05 -5.69
CA ALA A 28 32.11 8.69 -5.19
C ALA A 28 31.57 8.73 -3.77
N GLN A 29 30.47 8.01 -3.52
CA GLN A 29 29.86 7.89 -2.20
C GLN A 29 30.91 7.32 -1.25
N GLY A 30 31.45 8.17 -0.36
CA GLY A 30 32.48 7.78 0.60
C GLY A 30 31.83 7.16 1.84
N GLY A 31 32.23 5.95 2.22
CA GLY A 31 31.82 5.30 3.45
C GLY A 31 31.03 4.00 3.27
N ASN A 32 30.89 3.23 4.36
CA ASN A 32 30.06 2.03 4.39
C ASN A 32 28.58 2.39 4.13
N PRO A 33 27.84 1.57 3.38
CA PRO A 33 26.41 1.81 3.14
C PRO A 33 25.63 1.97 4.44
N ILE A 34 24.58 2.79 4.41
CA ILE A 34 23.52 2.74 5.42
C ILE A 34 22.63 1.55 5.07
N THR A 35 22.57 0.58 5.96
CA THR A 35 21.80 -0.65 5.78
C THR A 35 20.43 -0.56 6.42
N ILE A 36 19.37 -0.85 5.64
CA ILE A 36 17.98 -0.88 6.11
C ILE A 36 17.45 -2.30 5.97
N GLY A 37 17.15 -2.94 7.11
CA GLY A 37 16.72 -4.32 7.18
C GLY A 37 15.22 -4.49 7.26
N PHE A 38 14.67 -5.55 6.63
CA PHE A 38 13.25 -5.90 6.74
C PHE A 38 12.94 -7.34 6.33
N ALA A 39 11.79 -7.84 6.78
CA ALA A 39 11.15 -9.03 6.24
C ALA A 39 10.15 -8.64 5.15
N MET A 40 9.97 -9.48 4.12
CA MET A 40 8.98 -9.26 3.08
C MET A 40 8.47 -10.60 2.56
N SER A 41 7.15 -10.73 2.36
CA SER A 41 6.56 -11.93 1.77
C SER A 41 6.89 -12.02 0.28
N LEU A 42 7.93 -12.79 -0.07
CA LEU A 42 8.36 -12.99 -1.47
C LEU A 42 7.90 -14.35 -2.02
N THR A 43 7.50 -15.26 -1.12
CA THR A 43 6.82 -16.52 -1.43
C THR A 43 5.57 -16.68 -0.56
N GLY A 44 4.73 -17.69 -0.86
CA GLY A 44 3.47 -17.91 -0.15
C GLY A 44 2.31 -17.01 -0.59
N PRO A 45 1.17 -17.03 0.13
CA PRO A 45 -0.08 -16.37 -0.28
C PRO A 45 0.00 -14.84 -0.46
N LEU A 46 0.93 -14.15 0.21
CA LEU A 46 1.11 -12.69 0.08
C LEU A 46 2.25 -12.32 -0.89
N ALA A 47 2.85 -13.28 -1.59
CA ALA A 47 4.02 -13.02 -2.45
C ALA A 47 3.76 -11.97 -3.55
N ALA A 48 2.60 -12.01 -4.19
CA ALA A 48 2.24 -11.04 -5.20
C ALA A 48 2.25 -9.59 -4.67
N ASN A 49 1.85 -9.43 -3.42
CA ASN A 49 1.81 -8.15 -2.72
C ASN A 49 3.22 -7.70 -2.28
N GLY A 50 3.96 -8.58 -1.61
CA GLY A 50 5.31 -8.28 -1.13
C GLY A 50 6.29 -7.94 -2.25
N LYS A 51 6.23 -8.64 -3.38
CA LYS A 51 7.07 -8.35 -4.55
C LYS A 51 6.78 -6.98 -5.17
N GLN A 52 5.51 -6.54 -5.19
CA GLN A 52 5.16 -5.19 -5.64
C GLN A 52 5.81 -4.12 -4.74
N ALA A 53 5.69 -4.30 -3.42
CA ALA A 53 6.29 -3.39 -2.45
C ALA A 53 7.81 -3.35 -2.60
N LEU A 54 8.46 -4.51 -2.72
CA LEU A 54 9.90 -4.61 -2.89
C LEU A 54 10.39 -3.86 -4.13
N LEU A 55 9.70 -3.98 -5.28
CA LEU A 55 10.06 -3.22 -6.48
C LEU A 55 9.97 -1.70 -6.23
N GLY A 56 8.94 -1.24 -5.53
CA GLY A 56 8.79 0.16 -5.14
C GLY A 56 9.94 0.65 -4.25
N MET A 57 10.36 -0.17 -3.28
CA MET A 57 11.49 0.13 -2.39
C MET A 57 12.82 0.16 -3.15
N GLN A 58 13.05 -0.77 -4.07
CA GLN A 58 14.25 -0.81 -4.91
C GLN A 58 14.34 0.43 -5.83
N ILE A 59 13.22 0.90 -6.36
CA ILE A 59 13.17 2.15 -7.12
C ILE A 59 13.60 3.33 -6.24
N TRP A 60 13.11 3.41 -5.01
CA TRP A 60 13.53 4.45 -4.07
C TRP A 60 15.02 4.35 -3.71
N GLU A 61 15.55 3.14 -3.46
CA GLU A 61 16.97 2.92 -3.18
C GLU A 61 17.86 3.46 -4.30
N GLU A 62 17.52 3.14 -5.56
CA GLU A 62 18.22 3.65 -6.73
C GLU A 62 18.17 5.18 -6.82
N GLU A 63 16.98 5.78 -6.59
CA GLU A 63 16.78 7.23 -6.69
C GLU A 63 17.55 7.99 -5.60
N VAL A 64 17.60 7.46 -4.41
CA VAL A 64 18.38 8.04 -3.30
C VAL A 64 19.87 7.92 -3.59
N ASN A 65 20.33 6.76 -4.04
CA ASN A 65 21.73 6.52 -4.36
C ASN A 65 22.20 7.37 -5.55
N ALA A 66 21.37 7.56 -6.56
CA ALA A 66 21.68 8.44 -7.69
C ALA A 66 21.85 9.93 -7.27
N LYS A 67 21.24 10.32 -6.13
CA LYS A 67 21.34 11.67 -5.54
C LYS A 67 22.43 11.80 -4.46
N GLY A 68 23.34 10.81 -4.34
CA GLY A 68 24.43 10.82 -3.36
C GLY A 68 24.13 10.11 -2.03
N GLY A 69 23.05 9.34 -1.96
CA GLY A 69 22.67 8.52 -0.81
C GLY A 69 22.04 9.32 0.35
N LEU A 70 22.15 8.78 1.55
CA LEU A 70 21.77 9.42 2.79
C LEU A 70 23.00 9.77 3.61
N LEU A 71 23.09 10.97 4.16
CA LEU A 71 24.24 11.45 4.94
C LEU A 71 25.59 11.27 4.20
N GLY A 72 25.60 11.38 2.87
CA GLY A 72 26.79 11.15 2.03
C GLY A 72 27.21 9.69 1.88
N ARG A 73 26.39 8.75 2.32
CA ARG A 73 26.63 7.31 2.26
C ARG A 73 25.59 6.63 1.36
N PRO A 74 25.97 5.60 0.57
CA PRO A 74 25.01 4.82 -0.18
C PRO A 74 24.02 4.12 0.77
N VAL A 75 22.79 3.89 0.30
CA VAL A 75 21.81 3.07 0.99
C VAL A 75 21.85 1.66 0.42
N LYS A 76 21.67 0.66 1.28
CA LYS A 76 21.53 -0.75 0.89
C LYS A 76 20.38 -1.40 1.62
N LEU A 77 19.45 -1.98 0.87
CA LEU A 77 18.37 -2.80 1.40
C LEU A 77 18.86 -4.21 1.73
N VAL A 78 18.54 -4.70 2.92
CA VAL A 78 18.84 -6.05 3.41
C VAL A 78 17.54 -6.72 3.80
N TYR A 79 17.12 -7.74 3.08
CA TYR A 79 15.80 -8.32 3.30
C TYR A 79 15.79 -9.84 3.22
N TYR A 80 14.82 -10.44 3.91
CA TYR A 80 14.58 -11.86 3.93
C TYR A 80 13.13 -12.17 3.56
N ASP A 81 12.96 -13.28 2.83
CA ASP A 81 11.64 -13.83 2.55
C ASP A 81 11.03 -14.40 3.84
N ASP A 82 9.90 -13.88 4.26
CA ASP A 82 9.15 -14.40 5.40
C ASP A 82 8.24 -15.58 5.04
N GLN A 83 8.16 -15.92 3.76
CA GLN A 83 7.36 -17.03 3.21
C GLN A 83 5.86 -16.94 3.56
N THR A 84 5.38 -15.74 3.88
CA THR A 84 4.04 -15.49 4.44
C THR A 84 3.78 -16.29 5.72
N ASN A 85 4.83 -16.55 6.50
CA ASN A 85 4.75 -17.34 7.75
C ASN A 85 5.09 -16.45 8.97
N PRO A 86 4.10 -16.09 9.80
CA PRO A 86 4.31 -15.23 10.97
C PRO A 86 5.36 -15.77 11.95
N SER A 87 5.53 -17.08 12.03
CA SER A 87 6.49 -17.70 12.97
C SER A 87 7.96 -17.46 12.61
N THR A 88 8.26 -17.10 11.35
CA THR A 88 9.63 -16.78 10.91
C THR A 88 10.07 -15.38 11.29
N ILE A 89 9.13 -14.48 11.50
CA ILE A 89 9.35 -13.03 11.65
C ILE A 89 10.28 -12.70 12.82
N PRO A 90 10.10 -13.20 14.06
CA PRO A 90 11.00 -12.89 15.16
C PRO A 90 12.46 -13.28 14.87
N GLY A 91 12.65 -14.46 14.26
CA GLY A 91 13.97 -14.94 13.85
C GLY A 91 14.64 -14.06 12.79
N ILE A 92 13.87 -13.58 11.81
CA ILE A 92 14.37 -12.68 10.77
C ILE A 92 14.84 -11.35 11.38
N TYR A 93 14.04 -10.71 12.24
CA TYR A 93 14.44 -9.44 12.85
C TYR A 93 15.60 -9.60 13.83
N THR A 94 15.66 -10.71 14.57
CA THR A 94 16.83 -11.04 15.39
C THR A 94 18.08 -11.19 14.53
N LYS A 95 18.00 -11.89 13.38
CA LYS A 95 19.12 -12.04 12.46
C LYS A 95 19.58 -10.72 11.88
N LEU A 96 18.64 -9.87 11.40
CA LEU A 96 18.95 -8.54 10.86
C LEU A 96 19.71 -7.67 11.88
N LEU A 97 19.28 -7.69 13.15
CA LEU A 97 19.82 -6.82 14.19
C LEU A 97 21.09 -7.37 14.85
N ASP A 98 21.17 -8.67 15.11
CA ASP A 98 22.24 -9.25 15.91
C ASP A 98 23.36 -9.88 15.06
N VAL A 99 23.02 -10.40 13.87
CA VAL A 99 23.99 -11.05 12.96
C VAL A 99 24.40 -10.13 11.84
N ASP A 100 23.45 -9.62 11.06
CA ASP A 100 23.72 -8.73 9.93
C ASP A 100 24.06 -7.30 10.38
N LYS A 101 23.66 -6.93 11.61
CA LYS A 101 23.92 -5.65 12.28
C LYS A 101 23.53 -4.46 11.40
N VAL A 102 22.34 -4.54 10.79
CA VAL A 102 21.84 -3.45 9.98
C VAL A 102 21.67 -2.18 10.83
N ASP A 103 21.88 -1.01 10.23
CA ASP A 103 21.78 0.28 10.91
C ASP A 103 20.34 0.54 11.41
N LEU A 104 19.38 0.32 10.52
CA LEU A 104 17.95 0.55 10.79
C LEU A 104 17.10 -0.63 10.30
N VAL A 105 15.90 -0.73 10.83
CA VAL A 105 14.90 -1.70 10.38
C VAL A 105 13.58 -1.01 10.06
N ILE A 106 12.84 -1.58 9.11
CA ILE A 106 11.44 -1.23 8.84
C ILE A 106 10.59 -2.49 8.86
N GLY A 107 9.28 -2.32 8.99
CA GLY A 107 8.34 -3.42 9.18
C GLY A 107 7.97 -4.13 7.88
N PRO A 108 7.44 -5.34 8.02
CA PRO A 108 6.95 -6.13 6.89
C PRO A 108 5.60 -5.61 6.38
N TYR A 109 5.10 -6.25 5.34
CA TYR A 109 3.74 -6.08 4.86
C TYR A 109 2.78 -7.00 5.62
N ALA A 110 1.59 -6.50 5.94
CA ALA A 110 0.44 -7.15 6.55
C ALA A 110 0.48 -7.26 8.10
N THR A 111 -0.72 -7.22 8.71
CA THR A 111 -0.93 -7.24 10.17
C THR A 111 -0.33 -8.46 10.83
N ASN A 112 -0.63 -9.64 10.28
CA ASN A 112 -0.15 -10.94 10.78
C ASN A 112 1.37 -11.14 10.63
N MET A 113 2.04 -10.32 9.82
CA MET A 113 3.51 -10.31 9.71
C MET A 113 4.13 -9.24 10.63
N ALA A 114 3.47 -8.08 10.79
CA ALA A 114 3.99 -6.97 11.59
C ALA A 114 3.91 -7.23 13.10
N ALA A 115 2.81 -7.79 13.60
CA ALA A 115 2.61 -8.03 15.03
C ALA A 115 3.68 -8.94 15.65
N PRO A 116 4.11 -10.07 15.04
CA PRO A 116 5.16 -10.91 15.60
C PRO A 116 6.56 -10.26 15.65
N ALA A 117 6.81 -9.19 14.88
CA ALA A 117 8.07 -8.44 14.95
C ALA A 117 8.17 -7.60 16.22
N MET A 118 7.03 -7.12 16.74
CA MET A 118 6.98 -6.11 17.80
C MET A 118 7.80 -6.44 19.05
N PRO A 119 7.76 -7.68 19.62
CA PRO A 119 8.57 -7.99 20.80
C PRO A 119 10.08 -7.78 20.59
N VAL A 120 10.61 -8.19 19.42
CA VAL A 120 12.03 -7.99 19.09
C VAL A 120 12.34 -6.52 18.89
N ILE A 121 11.51 -5.80 18.16
CA ILE A 121 11.67 -4.37 17.88
C ILE A 121 11.65 -3.55 19.16
N MET A 122 10.70 -3.81 20.06
CA MET A 122 10.56 -3.15 21.35
C MET A 122 11.76 -3.43 22.25
N GLN A 123 12.21 -4.68 22.33
CA GLN A 123 13.39 -5.07 23.10
C GLN A 123 14.65 -4.34 22.63
N LYS A 124 14.80 -4.15 21.32
CA LYS A 124 15.94 -3.46 20.71
C LYS A 124 15.78 -1.95 20.64
N GLY A 125 14.62 -1.41 21.02
CA GLY A 125 14.31 0.02 21.03
C GLY A 125 14.32 0.69 19.67
N LYS A 126 14.02 -0.04 18.57
CA LYS A 126 14.12 0.42 17.19
C LYS A 126 12.90 1.26 16.78
N VAL A 127 13.09 2.27 15.93
CA VAL A 127 11.99 2.90 15.19
C VAL A 127 11.42 1.87 14.20
N PHE A 128 10.09 1.83 14.08
CA PHE A 128 9.44 0.79 13.30
C PHE A 128 8.27 1.33 12.48
N ILE A 129 8.52 1.56 11.20
CA ILE A 129 7.49 1.93 10.24
C ILE A 129 7.04 0.65 9.56
N ILE A 130 5.75 0.31 9.62
CA ILE A 130 5.20 -0.88 8.96
C ILE A 130 4.49 -0.50 7.66
N LEU A 131 4.55 -1.38 6.66
CA LEU A 131 3.94 -1.07 5.36
C LEU A 131 2.42 -1.04 5.48
N PHE A 132 1.75 -2.13 5.70
CA PHE A 132 0.32 -2.15 5.96
C PHE A 132 0.01 -3.17 7.06
N GLY A 133 -0.34 -2.66 8.24
CA GLY A 133 -0.79 -3.47 9.36
C GLY A 133 -1.90 -2.72 10.10
N LEU A 134 -3.05 -3.36 10.25
CA LEU A 134 -4.23 -2.77 10.86
C LEU A 134 -4.23 -2.94 12.37
N ALA A 135 -4.20 -1.83 13.10
CA ALA A 135 -4.33 -1.78 14.57
C ALA A 135 -3.25 -2.55 15.35
N VAL A 136 -2.07 -2.78 14.76
CA VAL A 136 -0.98 -3.52 15.40
C VAL A 136 -0.57 -2.89 16.72
N ASN A 137 -0.43 -1.56 16.76
CA ASN A 137 0.05 -0.86 17.96
C ASN A 137 -1.01 -0.66 19.05
N THR A 138 -2.25 -1.03 18.80
CA THR A 138 -3.34 -0.87 19.79
C THR A 138 -3.05 -1.63 21.10
N GLU A 139 -2.42 -2.81 20.98
CA GLU A 139 -2.04 -3.64 22.13
C GLU A 139 -0.65 -3.29 22.67
N PHE A 140 0.33 -3.07 21.78
CA PHE A 140 1.72 -2.85 22.17
C PHE A 140 1.98 -1.44 22.72
N LYS A 141 1.26 -0.42 22.24
CA LYS A 141 1.41 0.99 22.64
C LYS A 141 2.86 1.47 22.56
N TYR A 142 3.58 1.01 21.53
CA TYR A 142 4.99 1.33 21.35
C TYR A 142 5.15 2.72 20.73
N PRO A 143 5.88 3.66 21.38
CA PRO A 143 5.92 5.05 20.93
C PRO A 143 6.77 5.31 19.67
N LYS A 144 7.56 4.32 19.22
CA LYS A 144 8.37 4.42 18.00
C LYS A 144 7.78 3.61 16.84
N PHE A 145 6.49 3.29 16.93
CA PHE A 145 5.75 2.58 15.88
C PHE A 145 5.00 3.56 14.99
N PHE A 146 4.98 3.28 13.67
CA PHE A 146 4.25 4.06 12.67
C PHE A 146 3.67 3.13 11.62
N ALA A 147 2.36 3.28 11.32
CA ALA A 147 1.65 2.46 10.33
C ALA A 147 1.34 3.26 9.07
N MET A 148 1.73 2.74 7.92
CA MET A 148 1.49 3.41 6.62
C MET A 148 0.08 3.23 6.09
N ILE A 149 -0.69 2.25 6.61
CA ILE A 149 -2.09 2.09 6.20
C ILE A 149 -2.90 3.32 6.63
N PRO A 150 -3.63 3.98 5.71
CA PRO A 150 -4.29 5.26 6.00
C PRO A 150 -5.59 5.11 6.81
N SER A 151 -5.62 4.25 7.83
CA SER A 151 -6.81 3.94 8.62
C SER A 151 -7.25 5.04 9.59
N GLY A 152 -6.33 5.95 9.97
CA GLY A 152 -6.63 7.02 10.92
C GLY A 152 -6.49 6.60 12.39
N PRO A 153 -6.85 7.50 13.33
CA PRO A 153 -6.55 7.33 14.76
C PRO A 153 -7.32 6.21 15.45
N ASP A 154 -8.44 5.80 14.87
CA ASP A 154 -9.25 4.65 15.31
C ASP A 154 -9.27 3.60 14.19
N PRO A 155 -8.22 2.77 14.08
CA PRO A 155 -7.95 2.04 12.86
C PRO A 155 -9.00 0.98 12.54
N LYS A 156 -9.50 0.23 13.52
CA LYS A 156 -10.46 -0.86 13.25
C LYS A 156 -11.77 -0.34 12.66
N PRO A 157 -12.51 0.58 13.32
CA PRO A 157 -13.74 1.16 12.75
C PRO A 157 -13.50 1.96 11.47
N SER A 158 -12.44 2.78 11.42
CA SER A 158 -12.16 3.64 10.27
C SER A 158 -11.96 2.86 8.98
N PHE A 159 -11.44 1.64 9.06
CA PHE A 159 -11.16 0.79 7.90
C PHE A 159 -12.42 0.43 7.09
N THR A 160 -13.54 0.18 7.76
CA THR A 160 -14.82 -0.20 7.13
C THR A 160 -15.89 0.89 7.20
N LEU A 161 -15.59 2.03 7.83
CA LEU A 161 -16.56 3.11 8.07
C LEU A 161 -17.24 3.56 6.77
N GLY A 162 -16.48 3.81 5.71
CA GLY A 162 -17.03 4.28 4.44
C GLY A 162 -18.02 3.31 3.79
N PHE A 163 -17.85 1.99 3.98
CA PHE A 163 -18.82 0.99 3.55
C PHE A 163 -20.16 1.16 4.28
N PHE A 164 -20.13 1.29 5.61
CA PHE A 164 -21.34 1.46 6.42
C PHE A 164 -21.98 2.83 6.24
N ASP A 165 -21.20 3.90 6.12
CA ASP A 165 -21.72 5.25 5.81
C ASP A 165 -22.45 5.25 4.45
N THR A 166 -21.86 4.60 3.44
CA THR A 166 -22.50 4.45 2.12
C THR A 166 -23.81 3.68 2.21
N ALA A 167 -23.85 2.57 2.96
CA ALA A 167 -25.07 1.78 3.16
C ALA A 167 -26.14 2.56 3.93
N ALA A 168 -25.75 3.26 4.99
CA ALA A 168 -26.69 4.03 5.84
C ALA A 168 -27.34 5.20 5.10
N ALA A 169 -26.69 5.72 4.06
CA ALA A 169 -27.20 6.81 3.22
C ALA A 169 -28.20 6.36 2.15
N GLN A 170 -28.47 5.05 2.00
CA GLN A 170 -29.39 4.56 0.96
C GLN A 170 -30.87 4.71 1.35
N ASN A 171 -31.72 4.83 0.32
CA ASN A 171 -33.17 4.88 0.49
C ASN A 171 -33.84 3.82 -0.43
N PRO A 172 -34.52 2.79 0.12
CA PRO A 172 -34.68 2.53 1.56
C PRO A 172 -33.34 2.11 2.21
N LYS A 173 -33.12 2.56 3.45
CA LYS A 173 -31.97 2.19 4.25
C LYS A 173 -31.99 0.68 4.55
N PRO A 174 -30.87 -0.06 4.33
CA PRO A 174 -30.76 -1.44 4.79
C PRO A 174 -30.91 -1.55 6.31
N GLN A 175 -31.43 -2.70 6.79
CA GLN A 175 -31.68 -2.92 8.21
C GLN A 175 -30.78 -3.99 8.80
N THR A 176 -30.33 -4.94 7.98
CA THR A 176 -29.61 -6.12 8.44
C THR A 176 -28.25 -6.26 7.72
N VAL A 177 -27.28 -6.81 8.43
CA VAL A 177 -25.92 -7.06 7.89
C VAL A 177 -25.44 -8.46 8.24
N ALA A 178 -24.78 -9.11 7.27
CA ALA A 178 -23.89 -10.25 7.51
C ALA A 178 -22.46 -9.79 7.59
N LEU A 179 -21.70 -10.34 8.55
CA LEU A 179 -20.26 -10.14 8.71
C LEU A 179 -19.58 -11.48 8.53
N VAL A 180 -18.56 -11.52 7.68
CA VAL A 180 -17.77 -12.73 7.45
C VAL A 180 -16.29 -12.41 7.34
N ALA A 181 -15.44 -13.15 8.04
CA ALA A 181 -14.00 -12.91 8.08
C ALA A 181 -13.20 -14.19 7.91
N ALA A 182 -12.06 -14.11 7.21
CA ALA A 182 -11.01 -15.11 7.40
C ALA A 182 -10.55 -15.09 8.85
N ASP A 183 -10.31 -16.26 9.47
CA ASP A 183 -9.84 -16.33 10.85
C ASP A 183 -8.34 -16.06 10.94
N ALA A 184 -7.97 -14.81 10.62
CA ALA A 184 -6.62 -14.30 10.72
C ALA A 184 -6.64 -12.81 11.10
N GLU A 185 -5.55 -12.30 11.62
CA GLU A 185 -5.49 -11.07 12.40
C GLU A 185 -6.04 -9.83 11.67
N PHE A 186 -5.62 -9.57 10.43
CA PHE A 186 -6.16 -8.46 9.66
C PHE A 186 -7.68 -8.53 9.51
N ALA A 187 -8.18 -9.68 9.04
CA ALA A 187 -9.61 -9.84 8.78
C ALA A 187 -10.45 -9.77 10.07
N ASN A 188 -9.91 -10.30 11.18
CA ASN A 188 -10.53 -10.19 12.50
C ASN A 188 -10.62 -8.73 12.95
N ASN A 189 -9.53 -7.95 12.84
CA ASN A 189 -9.50 -6.53 13.18
C ASN A 189 -10.46 -5.70 12.31
N ALA A 190 -10.49 -5.93 11.00
CA ALA A 190 -11.39 -5.22 10.08
C ALA A 190 -12.86 -5.54 10.36
N CYS A 191 -13.20 -6.82 10.63
CA CYS A 191 -14.57 -7.19 10.96
C CYS A 191 -14.99 -6.79 12.39
N GLU A 192 -14.06 -6.66 13.33
CA GLU A 192 -14.36 -6.03 14.63
C GLU A 192 -14.78 -4.57 14.45
N GLY A 193 -14.06 -3.82 13.62
CA GLY A 193 -14.46 -2.48 13.21
C GLY A 193 -15.80 -2.45 12.48
N ALA A 194 -16.09 -3.46 11.64
CA ALA A 194 -17.38 -3.59 10.97
C ALA A 194 -18.54 -3.81 11.96
N ARG A 195 -18.35 -4.59 13.04
CA ARG A 195 -19.34 -4.73 14.13
C ARG A 195 -19.62 -3.39 14.80
N THR A 196 -18.57 -2.64 15.11
CA THR A 196 -18.67 -1.28 15.69
C THR A 196 -19.48 -0.37 14.77
N ASN A 197 -19.19 -0.37 13.47
CA ASN A 197 -19.88 0.44 12.48
C ASN A 197 -21.33 -0.01 12.28
N ALA A 198 -21.61 -1.31 12.27
CA ALA A 198 -22.96 -1.85 12.20
C ALA A 198 -23.83 -1.33 13.39
N ALA A 199 -23.28 -1.40 14.60
CA ALA A 199 -23.96 -0.91 15.80
C ALA A 199 -24.16 0.63 15.73
N LYS A 200 -23.14 1.39 15.33
CA LYS A 200 -23.20 2.86 15.17
C LYS A 200 -24.34 3.29 14.25
N HIS A 201 -24.55 2.56 13.15
CA HIS A 201 -25.58 2.87 12.15
C HIS A 201 -26.91 2.16 12.38
N GLY A 202 -27.04 1.37 13.44
CA GLY A 202 -28.27 0.65 13.80
C GLY A 202 -28.59 -0.54 12.89
N PHE A 203 -27.58 -1.14 12.23
CA PHE A 203 -27.77 -2.37 11.47
C PHE A 203 -27.84 -3.58 12.42
N LYS A 204 -28.84 -4.42 12.26
CA LYS A 204 -28.92 -5.70 12.98
C LYS A 204 -27.98 -6.72 12.33
N VAL A 205 -27.03 -7.24 13.09
CA VAL A 205 -26.16 -8.34 12.63
C VAL A 205 -26.96 -9.64 12.69
N VAL A 206 -27.21 -10.24 11.52
CA VAL A 206 -27.97 -11.50 11.37
C VAL A 206 -27.10 -12.71 11.08
N TYR A 207 -25.87 -12.48 10.69
CA TYR A 207 -24.83 -13.50 10.48
C TYR A 207 -23.47 -12.92 10.86
N ASP A 208 -22.70 -13.63 11.68
CA ASP A 208 -21.34 -13.23 12.08
C ASP A 208 -20.49 -14.49 12.26
N ARG A 209 -19.65 -14.80 11.29
CA ARG A 209 -18.84 -16.03 11.30
C ARG A 209 -17.45 -15.79 10.71
N ARG A 210 -16.53 -16.63 11.19
CA ARG A 210 -15.19 -16.76 10.64
C ARG A 210 -15.07 -18.05 9.86
N TYR A 211 -14.14 -18.07 8.90
CA TYR A 211 -13.78 -19.27 8.16
C TYR A 211 -12.26 -19.49 8.23
N PRO A 212 -11.79 -20.76 8.19
CA PRO A 212 -10.36 -21.06 8.22
C PRO A 212 -9.60 -20.42 7.06
N PRO A 213 -8.38 -19.88 7.27
CA PRO A 213 -7.58 -19.24 6.20
C PRO A 213 -7.25 -20.16 5.01
N ALA A 214 -7.26 -21.48 5.22
CA ALA A 214 -7.03 -22.49 4.16
C ALA A 214 -8.30 -22.87 3.39
N THR A 215 -9.43 -22.16 3.59
CA THR A 215 -10.68 -22.43 2.87
C THR A 215 -10.49 -22.18 1.37
N THR A 216 -10.92 -23.14 0.56
CA THR A 216 -10.89 -23.07 -0.93
C THR A 216 -12.27 -23.10 -1.56
N ASP A 217 -13.28 -23.65 -0.86
CA ASP A 217 -14.67 -23.66 -1.30
C ASP A 217 -15.50 -22.67 -0.46
N PHE A 218 -15.96 -21.61 -1.12
CA PHE A 218 -16.73 -20.53 -0.48
C PHE A 218 -18.24 -20.67 -0.68
N ALA A 219 -18.72 -21.60 -1.50
CA ALA A 219 -20.14 -21.79 -1.76
C ALA A 219 -20.94 -22.12 -0.50
N PRO A 220 -20.50 -22.98 0.43
CA PRO A 220 -21.19 -23.22 1.70
C PRO A 220 -21.34 -21.95 2.55
N ILE A 221 -20.31 -21.09 2.58
CA ILE A 221 -20.33 -19.83 3.33
C ILE A 221 -21.38 -18.88 2.73
N VAL A 222 -21.37 -18.71 1.41
CA VAL A 222 -22.33 -17.85 0.71
C VAL A 222 -23.76 -18.36 0.91
N ARG A 223 -24.00 -19.68 0.84
CA ARG A 223 -25.33 -20.26 1.13
C ARG A 223 -25.79 -19.99 2.56
N ALA A 224 -24.90 -20.07 3.54
CA ALA A 224 -25.22 -19.76 4.93
C ALA A 224 -25.58 -18.26 5.11
N ILE A 225 -24.87 -17.37 4.41
CA ILE A 225 -25.22 -15.93 4.37
C ILE A 225 -26.59 -15.73 3.72
N GLN A 226 -26.86 -16.37 2.58
CA GLN A 226 -28.16 -16.30 1.91
C GLN A 226 -29.31 -16.75 2.83
N ALA A 227 -29.11 -17.86 3.58
CA ALA A 227 -30.11 -18.37 4.51
C ALA A 227 -30.42 -17.41 5.66
N ALA A 228 -29.43 -16.60 6.10
CA ALA A 228 -29.62 -15.55 7.10
C ALA A 228 -30.32 -14.30 6.54
N ASN A 229 -30.47 -14.19 5.22
CA ASN A 229 -31.18 -13.15 4.49
C ASN A 229 -30.80 -11.70 4.92
N PRO A 230 -29.51 -11.32 4.92
CA PRO A 230 -29.10 -9.96 5.24
C PRO A 230 -29.37 -9.00 4.07
N ASP A 231 -29.64 -7.73 4.39
CA ASP A 231 -29.71 -6.66 3.37
C ASP A 231 -28.35 -6.39 2.75
N ILE A 232 -27.30 -6.33 3.58
CA ILE A 232 -25.93 -6.07 3.15
C ILE A 232 -24.93 -7.09 3.71
N VAL A 233 -23.79 -7.25 3.03
CA VAL A 233 -22.77 -8.21 3.41
C VAL A 233 -21.41 -7.52 3.47
N ALA A 234 -20.78 -7.52 4.65
CA ALA A 234 -19.40 -7.05 4.83
C ALA A 234 -18.46 -8.24 4.96
N ILE A 235 -17.45 -8.29 4.08
CA ILE A 235 -16.47 -9.36 3.95
C ILE A 235 -15.09 -8.81 4.29
N CYS A 236 -14.37 -9.50 5.18
CA CYS A 236 -12.99 -9.19 5.54
C CYS A 236 -12.11 -10.38 5.13
N SER A 237 -11.34 -10.22 4.06
CA SER A 237 -10.69 -11.35 3.39
C SER A 237 -9.29 -11.00 2.86
N TYR A 238 -8.46 -12.02 2.70
CA TYR A 238 -7.13 -11.95 2.10
C TYR A 238 -7.19 -12.09 0.56
N PRO A 239 -6.04 -12.03 -0.16
CA PRO A 239 -6.08 -11.97 -1.62
C PRO A 239 -6.85 -13.09 -2.31
N LEU A 240 -6.56 -14.35 -1.99
CA LEU A 240 -7.15 -15.49 -2.72
C LEU A 240 -8.60 -15.76 -2.33
N ASP A 241 -8.92 -15.63 -1.06
CA ASP A 241 -10.28 -15.81 -0.55
C ASP A 241 -11.23 -14.69 -0.99
N SER A 242 -10.72 -13.45 -1.18
CA SER A 242 -11.49 -12.39 -1.85
C SER A 242 -11.98 -12.81 -3.24
N VAL A 243 -11.08 -13.39 -4.04
CA VAL A 243 -11.41 -13.89 -5.38
C VAL A 243 -12.42 -15.04 -5.31
N GLY A 244 -12.22 -15.99 -4.38
CA GLY A 244 -13.13 -17.12 -4.16
C GLY A 244 -14.53 -16.67 -3.75
N MET A 245 -14.65 -15.69 -2.85
CA MET A 245 -15.94 -15.11 -2.44
C MET A 245 -16.68 -14.44 -3.61
N VAL A 246 -15.97 -13.62 -4.42
CA VAL A 246 -16.59 -12.98 -5.59
C VAL A 246 -17.15 -14.03 -6.56
N ARG A 247 -16.39 -15.09 -6.83
CA ARG A 247 -16.84 -16.18 -7.70
C ARG A 247 -18.04 -16.91 -7.13
N ALA A 248 -17.99 -17.34 -5.88
CA ALA A 248 -19.09 -18.06 -5.23
C ALA A 248 -20.39 -17.25 -5.18
N VAL A 249 -20.32 -15.94 -4.90
CA VAL A 249 -21.49 -15.04 -4.94
C VAL A 249 -22.10 -14.98 -6.35
N ASN A 250 -21.28 -14.88 -7.39
CA ASN A 250 -21.78 -14.86 -8.77
C ASN A 250 -22.32 -16.22 -9.23
N GLU A 251 -21.67 -17.34 -8.91
CA GLU A 251 -22.11 -18.70 -9.23
C GLU A 251 -23.45 -19.05 -8.59
N LEU A 252 -23.67 -18.60 -7.35
CA LEU A 252 -24.91 -18.79 -6.62
C LEU A 252 -25.98 -17.73 -6.95
N ASN A 253 -25.68 -16.81 -7.88
CA ASN A 253 -26.54 -15.70 -8.26
C ASN A 253 -27.09 -14.93 -7.04
N TYR A 254 -26.25 -14.76 -6.00
CA TYR A 254 -26.63 -14.08 -4.77
C TYR A 254 -26.59 -12.57 -4.96
N LYS A 255 -27.67 -11.88 -4.59
CA LYS A 255 -27.87 -10.45 -4.84
C LYS A 255 -28.34 -9.72 -3.59
N PRO A 256 -27.45 -9.49 -2.60
CA PRO A 256 -27.77 -8.60 -1.49
C PRO A 256 -27.90 -7.16 -1.99
N LYS A 257 -28.41 -6.24 -1.16
CA LYS A 257 -28.53 -4.82 -1.57
C LYS A 257 -27.16 -4.15 -1.74
N MET A 258 -26.16 -4.53 -0.93
CA MET A 258 -24.77 -4.10 -1.05
C MET A 258 -23.83 -5.18 -0.51
N ILE A 259 -22.66 -5.35 -1.14
CA ILE A 259 -21.68 -6.37 -0.76
C ILE A 259 -20.25 -5.87 -0.96
N GLY A 260 -19.32 -6.27 -0.08
CA GLY A 260 -17.90 -5.93 -0.18
C GLY A 260 -17.27 -5.67 1.18
N GLY A 261 -16.53 -4.57 1.35
CA GLY A 261 -15.96 -4.13 2.63
C GLY A 261 -14.44 -4.11 2.66
N ALA A 262 -13.81 -5.13 3.23
CA ALA A 262 -12.38 -5.18 3.49
C ALA A 262 -11.70 -6.36 2.78
N MET A 263 -11.82 -6.40 1.45
CA MET A 263 -11.38 -7.51 0.60
C MET A 263 -10.04 -7.18 -0.07
N VAL A 264 -8.93 -7.69 0.48
CA VAL A 264 -7.56 -7.37 0.00
C VAL A 264 -7.33 -7.76 -1.46
N GLY A 265 -7.91 -8.87 -1.93
CA GLY A 265 -7.72 -9.33 -3.31
C GLY A 265 -8.23 -8.35 -4.37
N LEU A 266 -9.21 -7.53 -4.02
CA LEU A 266 -9.77 -6.55 -4.95
C LEU A 266 -8.90 -5.29 -5.13
N GLN A 267 -7.74 -5.23 -4.47
CA GLN A 267 -6.73 -4.19 -4.66
C GLN A 267 -5.81 -4.44 -5.86
N ALA A 268 -5.50 -5.71 -6.13
CA ALA A 268 -4.53 -6.07 -7.16
C ALA A 268 -5.16 -6.06 -8.56
N THR A 269 -4.53 -5.37 -9.50
CA THR A 269 -5.01 -5.26 -10.89
C THR A 269 -5.15 -6.61 -11.56
N VAL A 270 -4.25 -7.55 -11.26
CA VAL A 270 -4.31 -8.92 -11.81
C VAL A 270 -5.61 -9.61 -11.44
N PHE A 271 -6.04 -9.51 -10.16
CA PHE A 271 -7.29 -10.11 -9.72
C PHE A 271 -8.52 -9.34 -10.21
N LYS A 272 -8.46 -8.01 -10.26
CA LYS A 272 -9.51 -7.20 -10.88
C LYS A 272 -9.73 -7.61 -12.34
N ASN A 273 -8.65 -7.78 -13.10
CA ASN A 273 -8.71 -8.20 -14.49
C ASN A 273 -9.24 -9.65 -14.66
N GLN A 274 -8.82 -10.55 -13.77
CA GLN A 274 -9.27 -11.95 -13.77
C GLN A 274 -10.75 -12.10 -13.45
N LEU A 275 -11.28 -11.28 -12.55
CA LEU A 275 -12.68 -11.27 -12.15
C LEU A 275 -13.56 -10.55 -13.18
N GLY A 276 -13.04 -9.48 -13.81
CA GLY A 276 -13.74 -8.75 -14.84
C GLY A 276 -15.16 -8.34 -14.43
N PRO A 277 -16.19 -8.65 -15.26
CA PRO A 277 -17.59 -8.29 -14.99
C PRO A 277 -18.15 -8.82 -13.67
N LEU A 278 -17.57 -9.88 -13.10
CA LEU A 278 -18.00 -10.40 -11.79
C LEU A 278 -17.86 -9.36 -10.67
N LEU A 279 -16.99 -8.37 -10.86
CA LEU A 279 -16.80 -7.27 -9.91
C LEU A 279 -17.87 -6.19 -9.96
N ASN A 280 -18.68 -6.11 -11.02
CA ASN A 280 -19.70 -5.07 -11.09
C ASN A 280 -20.60 -5.08 -9.85
N GLY A 281 -20.75 -3.91 -9.22
CA GLY A 281 -21.54 -3.68 -8.02
C GLY A 281 -20.82 -3.87 -6.69
N TRP A 282 -19.64 -4.51 -6.67
CA TRP A 282 -18.88 -4.68 -5.44
C TRP A 282 -18.38 -3.35 -4.90
N VAL A 283 -18.54 -3.16 -3.59
CA VAL A 283 -18.03 -1.99 -2.86
C VAL A 283 -16.85 -2.43 -2.00
N ASN A 284 -15.68 -1.85 -2.24
CA ASN A 284 -14.47 -2.25 -1.51
C ASN A 284 -13.67 -1.04 -1.06
N TYR A 285 -12.75 -1.25 -0.12
CA TYR A 285 -11.80 -0.22 0.25
C TYR A 285 -10.71 -0.06 -0.82
N GLU A 286 -10.17 1.14 -0.91
CA GLU A 286 -8.94 1.45 -1.62
C GLU A 286 -8.08 2.38 -0.74
N THR A 287 -6.78 2.40 -0.99
CA THR A 287 -5.85 3.29 -0.31
C THR A 287 -5.31 4.37 -1.23
N TRP A 288 -5.47 4.17 -2.52
CA TRP A 288 -5.15 5.10 -3.59
C TRP A 288 -5.82 4.63 -4.89
N VAL A 289 -6.22 5.59 -5.72
CA VAL A 289 -6.77 5.34 -7.06
C VAL A 289 -6.18 6.33 -8.07
N PRO A 290 -6.12 6.01 -9.38
CA PRO A 290 -5.55 6.88 -10.41
C PRO A 290 -6.49 8.04 -10.78
N ALA A 291 -6.96 8.77 -9.77
CA ALA A 291 -7.79 9.96 -9.94
C ALA A 291 -6.92 11.23 -9.95
N LYS A 292 -7.33 12.25 -10.71
CA LYS A 292 -6.57 13.51 -10.83
C LYS A 292 -6.29 14.18 -9.48
N ASN A 293 -7.26 14.13 -8.56
CA ASN A 293 -7.13 14.70 -7.21
C ASN A 293 -6.33 13.83 -6.23
N MET A 294 -5.78 12.70 -6.71
CA MET A 294 -4.85 11.83 -5.99
C MET A 294 -3.50 11.71 -6.70
N THR A 295 -3.21 12.60 -7.63
CA THR A 295 -1.89 12.72 -8.28
C THR A 295 -1.09 13.79 -7.55
N PHE A 296 0.00 13.39 -6.92
CA PHE A 296 0.89 14.24 -6.13
C PHE A 296 2.24 14.40 -6.82
N GLU A 297 3.14 15.19 -6.25
CA GLU A 297 4.50 15.35 -6.79
C GLU A 297 5.22 13.99 -6.85
N GLY A 298 5.72 13.63 -8.03
CA GLY A 298 6.43 12.37 -8.26
C GLY A 298 5.55 11.16 -8.56
N THR A 299 4.23 11.21 -8.35
CA THR A 299 3.32 10.07 -8.57
C THR A 299 3.43 9.50 -9.98
N GLU A 300 3.30 10.34 -11.01
CA GLU A 300 3.32 9.88 -12.41
C GLU A 300 4.69 9.33 -12.81
N ALA A 301 5.76 10.03 -12.42
CA ALA A 301 7.13 9.60 -12.71
C ALA A 301 7.46 8.24 -12.06
N PHE A 302 7.03 8.04 -10.82
CA PHE A 302 7.18 6.76 -10.12
C PHE A 302 6.43 5.64 -10.85
N PHE A 303 5.14 5.82 -11.14
CA PHE A 303 4.36 4.77 -11.79
C PHE A 303 4.85 4.46 -13.21
N ALA A 304 5.32 5.45 -13.98
CA ALA A 304 5.96 5.20 -15.27
C ALA A 304 7.20 4.30 -15.12
N LYS A 305 8.05 4.58 -14.13
CA LYS A 305 9.25 3.79 -13.83
C LYS A 305 8.91 2.39 -13.32
N TYR A 306 7.93 2.27 -12.40
CA TYR A 306 7.47 1.00 -11.88
C TYR A 306 6.90 0.11 -13.00
N GLN A 307 5.98 0.64 -13.81
CA GLN A 307 5.28 -0.08 -14.87
C GLN A 307 6.22 -0.56 -15.97
N SER A 308 7.28 0.22 -16.28
CA SER A 308 8.32 -0.22 -17.22
C SER A 308 9.11 -1.45 -16.75
N ARG A 309 9.12 -1.75 -15.45
CA ARG A 309 9.87 -2.85 -14.82
C ARG A 309 8.97 -3.99 -14.37
N ALA A 310 7.68 -3.76 -14.20
CA ALA A 310 6.74 -4.67 -13.55
C ALA A 310 6.71 -6.05 -14.21
N GLN A 311 6.70 -6.11 -15.56
CA GLN A 311 6.70 -7.37 -16.31
C GLN A 311 7.96 -8.20 -16.04
N ALA A 312 9.14 -7.58 -16.11
CA ALA A 312 10.41 -8.27 -15.87
C ALA A 312 10.53 -8.74 -14.41
N ALA A 313 9.96 -7.98 -13.47
CA ALA A 313 9.91 -8.32 -12.04
C ALA A 313 8.81 -9.35 -11.70
N GLY A 314 7.91 -9.69 -12.63
CA GLY A 314 6.81 -10.63 -12.39
C GLY A 314 5.80 -10.14 -11.36
N VAL A 315 5.53 -8.83 -11.33
CA VAL A 315 4.63 -8.19 -10.36
C VAL A 315 3.39 -7.59 -11.04
N ASP A 316 2.46 -7.06 -10.24
CA ASP A 316 1.27 -6.36 -10.75
C ASP A 316 1.69 -5.25 -11.72
N PRO A 317 1.18 -5.24 -12.96
CA PRO A 317 1.66 -4.36 -14.01
C PRO A 317 1.38 -2.87 -13.77
N LEU A 318 0.38 -2.52 -12.98
CA LEU A 318 0.06 -1.12 -12.65
C LEU A 318 0.67 -0.67 -11.31
N GLY A 319 0.80 -1.58 -10.34
CA GLY A 319 1.45 -1.30 -9.06
C GLY A 319 0.65 -0.38 -8.12
N TYR A 320 -0.63 -0.17 -8.38
CA TYR A 320 -1.46 0.81 -7.67
C TYR A 320 -1.73 0.47 -6.21
N TYR A 321 -1.65 -0.81 -5.86
CA TYR A 321 -1.82 -1.21 -4.46
C TYR A 321 -0.52 -1.03 -3.65
N LEU A 322 0.49 -1.84 -3.85
CA LEU A 322 1.68 -1.81 -2.99
C LEU A 322 2.94 -1.26 -3.65
N GLY A 323 2.97 -1.10 -4.97
CA GLY A 323 4.15 -0.57 -5.64
C GLY A 323 4.50 0.83 -5.15
N GLY A 324 3.54 1.75 -5.21
CA GLY A 324 3.73 3.12 -4.75
C GLY A 324 3.87 3.23 -3.22
N TRP A 325 3.14 2.42 -2.46
CA TRP A 325 3.25 2.41 -1.00
C TRP A 325 4.60 1.86 -0.52
N GLY A 326 5.21 0.91 -1.24
CA GLY A 326 6.57 0.45 -0.96
C GLY A 326 7.60 1.57 -1.11
N HIS A 327 7.45 2.43 -2.11
CA HIS A 327 8.28 3.63 -2.27
C HIS A 327 7.99 4.66 -1.16
N ALA A 328 6.70 4.98 -0.92
CA ALA A 328 6.31 6.01 0.05
C ALA A 328 6.74 5.69 1.48
N TYR A 329 6.61 4.44 1.90
CA TYR A 329 6.90 4.05 3.27
C TYR A 329 8.41 4.11 3.60
N ILE A 330 9.27 3.72 2.68
CA ILE A 330 10.71 3.85 2.90
C ILE A 330 11.18 5.29 2.72
N SER A 331 10.49 6.11 1.91
CA SER A 331 10.82 7.54 1.77
C SER A 331 10.60 8.31 3.08
N VAL A 332 9.57 7.96 3.88
CA VAL A 332 9.35 8.55 5.22
C VAL A 332 10.59 8.36 6.11
N LEU A 333 11.16 7.15 6.15
CA LEU A 333 12.40 6.90 6.90
C LEU A 333 13.57 7.69 6.32
N GLY A 334 13.74 7.67 5.00
CA GLY A 334 14.82 8.39 4.33
C GLY A 334 14.78 9.90 4.56
N ASP A 335 13.61 10.49 4.53
CA ASP A 335 13.42 11.92 4.77
C ASP A 335 13.66 12.28 6.25
N ALA A 336 13.27 11.41 7.18
CA ALA A 336 13.58 11.56 8.60
C ALA A 336 15.11 11.52 8.84
N ILE A 337 15.83 10.59 8.22
CA ILE A 337 17.30 10.51 8.31
C ILE A 337 17.96 11.80 7.81
N LYS A 338 17.55 12.29 6.65
CA LYS A 338 18.08 13.55 6.07
C LYS A 338 17.82 14.74 6.99
N ALA A 339 16.59 14.89 7.46
CA ALA A 339 16.18 16.04 8.26
C ALA A 339 16.84 16.05 9.64
N THR A 340 17.00 14.90 10.28
CA THR A 340 17.63 14.80 11.61
C THR A 340 19.16 14.70 11.54
N ASN A 341 19.71 14.50 10.35
CA ASN A 341 21.13 14.18 10.15
C ASN A 341 21.60 13.05 11.08
N SER A 342 20.80 11.99 11.27
CA SER A 342 21.01 10.96 12.30
C SER A 342 20.45 9.61 11.90
N LEU A 343 21.02 8.54 12.48
CA LEU A 343 20.50 7.18 12.48
C LEU A 343 20.00 6.76 13.86
N ASP A 344 19.92 7.69 14.82
CA ASP A 344 19.41 7.42 16.16
C ASP A 344 17.89 7.19 16.16
N ASP A 345 17.47 6.02 16.63
CA ASP A 345 16.07 5.59 16.61
C ASP A 345 15.13 6.51 17.39
N ASN A 346 15.61 7.20 18.45
CA ASN A 346 14.77 8.12 19.22
C ASN A 346 14.57 9.43 18.46
N LYS A 347 15.65 9.97 17.86
CA LYS A 347 15.56 11.19 17.03
C LYS A 347 14.68 10.98 15.81
N LEU A 348 14.81 9.82 15.16
CA LEU A 348 13.98 9.48 14.02
C LEU A 348 12.51 9.35 14.41
N ALA A 349 12.19 8.62 15.50
CA ALA A 349 10.83 8.45 15.96
C ALA A 349 10.18 9.80 16.38
N ASP A 350 10.93 10.64 17.10
CA ASP A 350 10.46 11.96 17.49
C ASP A 350 10.16 12.87 16.29
N TYR A 351 11.03 12.84 15.28
CA TYR A 351 10.83 13.59 14.04
C TYR A 351 9.64 13.08 13.26
N ILE A 352 9.51 11.74 13.07
CA ILE A 352 8.42 11.12 12.33
C ILE A 352 7.08 11.43 12.98
N GLY A 353 6.97 11.31 14.30
CA GLY A 353 5.73 11.59 15.02
C GLY A 353 5.26 13.05 14.97
N LYS A 354 6.15 14.01 14.70
CA LYS A 354 5.83 15.46 14.66
C LYS A 354 5.67 16.03 13.26
N THR A 355 6.18 15.32 12.24
CA THR A 355 6.31 15.85 10.86
C THR A 355 5.15 15.38 9.96
N GLU A 356 4.78 16.25 9.03
CA GLU A 356 3.98 15.88 7.87
C GLU A 356 4.90 15.61 6.68
N PHE A 357 4.83 14.41 6.12
CA PHE A 357 5.65 13.97 5.01
C PHE A 357 4.91 14.14 3.69
N LYS A 358 5.58 14.68 2.69
CA LYS A 358 5.09 14.72 1.31
C LYS A 358 5.56 13.47 0.58
N THR A 359 4.63 12.66 0.12
CA THR A 359 4.94 11.42 -0.59
C THR A 359 4.23 11.35 -1.94
N ILE A 360 4.58 10.38 -2.75
CA ILE A 360 3.90 10.10 -4.03
C ILE A 360 2.43 9.68 -3.85
N HIS A 361 1.99 9.42 -2.63
CA HIS A 361 0.60 9.13 -2.25
C HIS A 361 -0.04 10.25 -1.42
N GLY A 362 0.57 11.44 -1.42
CA GLY A 362 0.09 12.61 -0.72
C GLY A 362 0.78 12.85 0.62
N ASN A 363 0.16 13.71 1.42
CA ASN A 363 0.69 14.10 2.71
C ASN A 363 0.34 13.05 3.78
N ILE A 364 1.35 12.63 4.53
CA ILE A 364 1.23 11.66 5.61
C ILE A 364 1.63 12.31 6.92
N LYS A 365 0.72 12.30 7.88
CA LYS A 365 0.98 12.72 9.26
C LYS A 365 0.50 11.66 10.21
N PHE A 366 1.39 11.25 11.11
CA PHE A 366 1.06 10.28 12.14
C PHE A 366 0.46 10.94 13.38
N GLY A 367 -0.51 10.28 14.01
CA GLY A 367 -1.08 10.64 15.30
C GLY A 367 -0.31 10.01 16.47
N ALA A 368 -0.79 10.26 17.68
CA ALA A 368 -0.11 9.83 18.92
C ALA A 368 0.10 8.31 19.05
N GLY A 369 -0.75 7.48 18.41
CA GLY A 369 -0.62 6.02 18.40
C GLY A 369 0.29 5.47 17.29
N GLY A 370 0.83 6.35 16.45
CA GLY A 370 1.59 5.96 15.26
C GLY A 370 0.74 5.56 14.05
N GLU A 371 -0.58 5.54 14.21
CA GLU A 371 -1.52 5.47 13.07
C GLU A 371 -1.65 6.86 12.43
N TRP A 372 -2.26 6.97 11.25
CA TRP A 372 -2.48 8.29 10.62
C TRP A 372 -3.32 9.21 11.51
N ALA A 373 -3.00 10.50 11.53
CA ALA A 373 -3.76 11.50 12.29
C ALA A 373 -5.21 11.69 11.77
N LYS A 374 -5.44 11.39 10.49
CA LYS A 374 -6.76 11.42 9.82
C LYS A 374 -6.86 10.23 8.89
N SER A 375 -8.04 9.59 8.82
CA SER A 375 -8.25 8.51 7.86
C SER A 375 -8.19 9.01 6.42
N GLY A 376 -7.43 8.31 5.59
CA GLY A 376 -7.37 8.45 4.14
C GLY A 376 -7.96 7.26 3.39
N MET A 377 -8.68 6.36 4.12
CA MET A 377 -9.31 5.18 3.52
C MET A 377 -10.40 5.59 2.53
N LEU A 378 -10.32 5.05 1.33
CA LEU A 378 -11.35 5.21 0.31
C LEU A 378 -12.32 4.03 0.35
N GLN A 379 -13.57 4.29 -0.05
CA GLN A 379 -14.49 3.23 -0.50
C GLN A 379 -14.81 3.49 -1.97
N VAL A 380 -14.69 2.45 -2.77
CA VAL A 380 -14.99 2.51 -4.20
C VAL A 380 -16.06 1.49 -4.55
N GLN A 381 -16.82 1.74 -5.61
CA GLN A 381 -17.65 0.73 -6.26
C GLN A 381 -17.11 0.45 -7.65
N TYR A 382 -17.01 -0.83 -8.00
CA TYR A 382 -16.69 -1.29 -9.35
C TYR A 382 -17.97 -1.38 -10.19
N HIS A 383 -17.95 -0.92 -11.44
CA HIS A 383 -19.13 -0.90 -12.32
C HIS A 383 -18.74 -0.84 -13.79
N GLY A 384 -19.68 -1.19 -14.68
CA GLY A 384 -19.52 -1.01 -16.11
C GLY A 384 -18.44 -1.87 -16.78
N ILE A 385 -17.85 -2.82 -16.05
CA ILE A 385 -16.79 -3.69 -16.56
C ILE A 385 -17.39 -4.67 -17.57
N LYS A 386 -16.81 -4.70 -18.77
CA LYS A 386 -17.25 -5.57 -19.85
C LYS A 386 -16.42 -6.84 -19.94
N GLN A 387 -16.95 -7.89 -20.55
CA GLN A 387 -16.22 -9.10 -20.85
C GLN A 387 -15.02 -8.78 -21.76
N GLY A 388 -13.85 -9.34 -21.42
CA GLY A 388 -12.61 -9.10 -22.17
C GLY A 388 -11.92 -7.77 -21.87
N ALA A 389 -12.38 -7.03 -20.86
CA ALA A 389 -11.67 -5.87 -20.35
C ALA A 389 -10.25 -6.27 -19.94
N GLY A 390 -9.23 -5.59 -20.47
CA GLY A 390 -7.82 -5.86 -20.18
C GLY A 390 -7.27 -4.99 -19.07
N ILE A 391 -5.98 -5.18 -18.75
CA ILE A 391 -5.27 -4.42 -17.69
C ILE A 391 -5.34 -2.91 -17.92
N GLU A 392 -5.29 -2.46 -19.18
CA GLU A 392 -5.35 -1.05 -19.55
C GLU A 392 -6.64 -0.35 -19.06
N THR A 393 -7.71 -1.12 -18.92
CA THR A 393 -8.98 -0.69 -18.34
C THR A 393 -8.83 -0.05 -16.93
N TRP A 394 -7.86 -0.50 -16.18
CA TRP A 394 -7.63 -0.10 -14.79
C TRP A 394 -6.67 1.08 -14.64
N ARG A 395 -6.16 1.65 -15.76
CA ARG A 395 -5.29 2.83 -15.72
C ARG A 395 -6.00 4.11 -15.29
N GLY A 396 -7.32 4.16 -15.45
CA GLY A 396 -8.15 5.31 -15.10
C GLY A 396 -9.29 4.95 -14.15
N MET A 397 -10.30 5.80 -14.14
CA MET A 397 -11.45 5.72 -13.23
C MET A 397 -12.73 5.20 -13.89
N ASP A 398 -12.68 4.72 -15.14
CA ASP A 398 -13.89 4.38 -15.93
C ASP A 398 -14.71 3.24 -15.32
N TYR A 399 -14.06 2.34 -14.56
CA TYR A 399 -14.69 1.15 -13.97
C TYR A 399 -14.76 1.16 -12.45
N GLN A 400 -14.46 2.32 -11.84
CA GLN A 400 -14.56 2.49 -10.41
C GLN A 400 -14.96 3.92 -10.04
N THR A 401 -15.78 4.03 -9.01
CA THR A 401 -16.23 5.32 -8.47
C THR A 401 -15.83 5.41 -7.01
N VAL A 402 -15.16 6.49 -6.61
CA VAL A 402 -14.90 6.78 -5.20
C VAL A 402 -16.18 7.31 -4.56
N LEU A 403 -16.63 6.63 -3.51
CA LEU A 403 -17.85 6.95 -2.78
C LEU A 403 -17.57 7.82 -1.55
N THR A 404 -16.47 7.53 -0.84
CA THR A 404 -15.99 8.24 0.36
C THR A 404 -14.47 8.27 0.40
N PRO A 405 -13.83 9.23 1.11
CA PRO A 405 -14.41 10.43 1.72
C PRO A 405 -14.82 11.50 0.68
N ASN A 406 -15.55 12.52 1.10
CA ASN A 406 -16.08 13.55 0.19
C ASN A 406 -14.98 14.29 -0.59
N GLU A 407 -13.78 14.47 -0.03
CA GLU A 407 -12.67 15.17 -0.70
C GLU A 407 -12.16 14.43 -1.96
N TYR A 408 -12.36 13.11 -2.03
CA TYR A 408 -11.94 12.27 -3.17
C TYR A 408 -13.12 11.69 -3.94
N LYS A 409 -14.35 11.98 -3.52
CA LYS A 409 -15.57 11.43 -4.11
C LYS A 409 -15.69 11.78 -5.59
N THR A 410 -15.91 10.76 -6.44
CA THR A 410 -16.08 10.92 -7.88
C THR A 410 -17.49 10.62 -8.37
N GLY A 411 -18.36 10.07 -7.50
CA GLY A 411 -19.75 9.77 -7.87
C GLY A 411 -20.55 9.17 -6.71
N THR A 412 -21.66 8.51 -7.05
CA THR A 412 -22.58 7.88 -6.11
C THR A 412 -22.64 6.38 -6.35
N VAL A 413 -22.99 5.62 -5.29
CA VAL A 413 -23.16 4.18 -5.39
C VAL A 413 -24.35 3.83 -6.29
N ILE A 414 -24.16 2.83 -7.17
CA ILE A 414 -25.26 2.18 -7.89
C ILE A 414 -25.87 1.17 -6.92
N TYR A 415 -27.10 1.45 -6.49
CA TYR A 415 -27.81 0.69 -5.46
C TYR A 415 -29.23 0.33 -5.91
N PRO A 416 -29.77 -0.85 -5.61
CA PRO A 416 -29.05 -2.00 -5.01
C PRO A 416 -28.04 -2.65 -5.96
N PHE A 417 -27.18 -3.54 -5.41
CA PHE A 417 -26.12 -4.27 -6.09
C PHE A 417 -26.50 -4.84 -7.48
N GLU A 418 -27.72 -5.35 -7.60
CA GLU A 418 -28.23 -5.92 -8.86
C GLU A 418 -28.27 -4.92 -10.01
N LYS A 419 -28.46 -3.62 -9.75
CA LYS A 419 -28.51 -2.58 -10.79
C LYS A 419 -27.15 -2.28 -11.42
N ALA A 420 -26.05 -2.70 -10.78
CA ALA A 420 -24.71 -2.53 -11.27
C ALA A 420 -24.16 -3.74 -12.06
N LYS A 421 -24.96 -4.82 -12.16
CA LYS A 421 -24.61 -6.07 -12.86
C LYS A 421 -24.82 -5.98 -14.37
#